data_adedb80f95318dc6dad130fcd968a2cf
#
_entry.id   adedb80f95318dc6dad130fcd968a2cf
#
_cell.length_a   1.000
_cell.length_b   1.000
_cell.length_c   1.000
_cell.angle_alpha   90.00
_cell.angle_beta   90.00
_cell.angle_gamma   90.00
#
_symmetry.space_group_name_H-M   'P 1'
#
loop_
_entity.id
_entity.type
_entity.pdbx_description
1 polymer ?
#
loop_
_entity_poly.entity_id
_entity_poly.type
_entity_poly.pdbx_seq_one_letter_code
_entity_poly.pdbx_strand_id
1 'polypeptide(L)'
;KSTLHQVNVVFHVVYQDPEENIPDSVIYSQVDVLNEDYQRLNADSVNLRSIFTPIAGKPNIHFNVAQIIRVPTTSTFSVSLTGLPDNVKETASGGSDAWDTEHYVNIWVCKLESFFGILFGYAYPPDGLSNWPAGSAAPSPELEGVVLDYRSVGRNNPVPFDDGSGGTFYINGRTATHE
;
A
#
# COMPACT_ATOMS: atom_id res chain seq x y z
N LYS A 1 5.73 -25.84 14.89
CA LYS A 1 4.92 -25.36 13.76
C LYS A 1 4.70 -23.88 14.00
N SER A 2 5.11 -23.02 13.09
CA SER A 2 4.78 -21.58 13.16
C SER A 2 3.26 -21.42 12.98
N THR A 3 2.62 -20.67 13.86
CA THR A 3 1.19 -20.34 13.76
C THR A 3 0.99 -19.42 12.56
N LEU A 4 -0.05 -19.68 11.75
CA LEU A 4 -0.46 -18.76 10.70
C LEU A 4 -1.18 -17.57 11.33
N HIS A 5 -0.67 -16.37 11.07
CA HIS A 5 -1.30 -15.13 11.51
C HIS A 5 -2.16 -14.58 10.37
N GLN A 6 -3.44 -14.37 10.63
CA GLN A 6 -4.37 -13.78 9.67
C GLN A 6 -4.49 -12.28 9.92
N VAL A 7 -4.40 -11.50 8.86
CA VAL A 7 -4.53 -10.04 8.86
C VAL A 7 -5.67 -9.65 7.93
N ASN A 8 -6.64 -8.95 8.46
CA ASN A 8 -7.76 -8.43 7.69
C ASN A 8 -7.39 -7.06 7.11
N VAL A 9 -7.61 -6.88 5.82
CA VAL A 9 -7.29 -5.66 5.07
C VAL A 9 -8.55 -4.99 4.58
N VAL A 10 -8.65 -3.68 4.78
CA VAL A 10 -9.69 -2.84 4.19
C VAL A 10 -9.04 -1.96 3.13
N PHE A 11 -9.57 -2.01 1.91
CA PHE A 11 -9.16 -1.13 0.82
C PHE A 11 -10.11 0.04 0.69
N HIS A 12 -9.56 1.26 0.71
CA HIS A 12 -10.27 2.51 0.48
C HIS A 12 -9.86 3.05 -0.90
N VAL A 13 -10.66 2.80 -1.92
CA VAL A 13 -10.41 3.30 -3.29
C VAL A 13 -11.03 4.67 -3.41
N VAL A 14 -10.17 5.70 -3.34
CA VAL A 14 -10.58 7.12 -3.40
C VAL A 14 -10.20 7.65 -4.77
N TYR A 15 -11.20 8.00 -5.60
CA TYR A 15 -11.00 8.23 -7.02
C TYR A 15 -11.72 9.49 -7.54
N GLN A 16 -11.11 10.18 -8.48
CA GLN A 16 -11.72 11.27 -9.24
C GLN A 16 -12.19 10.78 -10.62
N ASP A 17 -11.29 10.11 -11.33
CA ASP A 17 -11.53 9.62 -12.68
C ASP A 17 -11.88 8.12 -12.70
N PRO A 18 -12.65 7.64 -13.69
CA PRO A 18 -13.03 6.23 -13.78
C PRO A 18 -11.85 5.25 -13.81
N GLU A 19 -10.69 5.65 -14.35
CA GLU A 19 -9.50 4.78 -14.40
C GLU A 19 -8.85 4.58 -13.03
N GLU A 20 -9.00 5.54 -12.11
CA GLU A 20 -8.50 5.45 -10.73
C GLU A 20 -9.36 4.49 -9.89
N ASN A 21 -10.61 4.26 -10.31
CA ASN A 21 -11.53 3.30 -9.70
C ASN A 21 -11.21 1.88 -10.13
N ILE A 22 -10.02 1.41 -9.77
CA ILE A 22 -9.49 0.11 -10.17
C ILE A 22 -10.45 -1.03 -9.82
N PRO A 23 -10.59 -2.06 -10.68
CA PRO A 23 -11.52 -3.16 -10.44
C PRO A 23 -11.07 -4.06 -9.28
N ASP A 24 -12.03 -4.76 -8.67
CA ASP A 24 -11.77 -5.69 -7.56
C ASP A 24 -10.73 -6.76 -7.90
N SER A 25 -10.68 -7.20 -9.16
CA SER A 25 -9.67 -8.17 -9.61
C SER A 25 -8.23 -7.67 -9.46
N VAL A 26 -7.98 -6.37 -9.58
CA VAL A 26 -6.68 -5.75 -9.33
C VAL A 26 -6.37 -5.77 -7.83
N ILE A 27 -7.37 -5.43 -6.99
CA ILE A 27 -7.24 -5.45 -5.53
C ILE A 27 -6.96 -6.89 -5.02
N TYR A 28 -7.70 -7.88 -5.51
CA TYR A 28 -7.43 -9.27 -5.16
C TYR A 28 -6.04 -9.73 -5.61
N SER A 29 -5.59 -9.31 -6.80
CA SER A 29 -4.23 -9.62 -7.25
C SER A 29 -3.15 -8.96 -6.39
N GLN A 30 -3.44 -7.80 -5.75
CA GLN A 30 -2.56 -7.19 -4.75
C GLN A 30 -2.43 -8.05 -3.50
N VAL A 31 -3.54 -8.61 -3.02
CA VAL A 31 -3.53 -9.49 -1.84
C VAL A 31 -2.80 -10.80 -2.15
N ASP A 32 -2.92 -11.32 -3.37
CA ASP A 32 -2.13 -12.46 -3.82
C ASP A 32 -0.62 -12.18 -3.76
N VAL A 33 -0.19 -10.98 -4.22
CA VAL A 33 1.22 -10.54 -4.13
C VAL A 33 1.68 -10.48 -2.69
N LEU A 34 0.92 -9.84 -1.79
CA LEU A 34 1.26 -9.79 -0.37
C LEU A 34 1.40 -11.20 0.23
N ASN A 35 0.46 -12.09 -0.06
CA ASN A 35 0.48 -13.45 0.46
C ASN A 35 1.66 -14.27 -0.07
N GLU A 36 2.04 -14.09 -1.34
CA GLU A 36 3.22 -14.72 -1.91
C GLU A 36 4.50 -14.20 -1.25
N ASP A 37 4.64 -12.88 -1.11
CA ASP A 37 5.84 -12.24 -0.59
C ASP A 37 6.06 -12.56 0.89
N TYR A 38 5.04 -12.40 1.73
CA TYR A 38 5.12 -12.68 3.17
C TYR A 38 5.24 -14.17 3.51
N GLN A 39 4.93 -15.05 2.55
CA GLN A 39 5.16 -16.47 2.68
C GLN A 39 6.42 -16.96 1.92
N ARG A 40 7.17 -16.05 1.27
CA ARG A 40 8.32 -16.36 0.43
C ARG A 40 8.00 -17.38 -0.67
N LEU A 41 6.84 -17.25 -1.27
CA LEU A 41 6.39 -18.07 -2.41
C LEU A 41 6.60 -17.36 -3.76
N ASN A 42 7.01 -16.10 -3.73
CA ASN A 42 7.35 -15.30 -4.90
C ASN A 42 8.51 -15.94 -5.69
N ALA A 43 8.42 -15.89 -7.01
CA ALA A 43 9.34 -16.58 -7.92
C ALA A 43 10.83 -16.18 -7.73
N ASP A 44 11.09 -14.94 -7.33
CA ASP A 44 12.43 -14.41 -7.08
C ASP A 44 13.00 -14.75 -5.69
N SER A 45 12.23 -15.41 -4.82
CA SER A 45 12.70 -15.89 -3.51
C SER A 45 13.88 -16.85 -3.62
N VAL A 46 14.03 -17.53 -4.76
CA VAL A 46 15.17 -18.42 -5.06
C VAL A 46 16.47 -17.66 -5.34
N ASN A 47 16.39 -16.36 -5.65
CA ASN A 47 17.54 -15.51 -5.94
C ASN A 47 18.22 -14.97 -4.67
N LEU A 48 17.75 -15.37 -3.50
CA LEU A 48 18.35 -14.97 -2.23
C LEU A 48 19.80 -15.48 -2.17
N ARG A 49 20.74 -14.54 -1.96
CA ARG A 49 22.17 -14.89 -1.81
C ARG A 49 22.35 -15.86 -0.64
N SER A 50 23.19 -16.88 -0.83
CA SER A 50 23.40 -17.97 0.13
C SER A 50 23.77 -17.52 1.55
N ILE A 51 24.49 -16.40 1.67
CA ILE A 51 24.85 -15.80 2.96
C ILE A 51 23.64 -15.38 3.81
N PHE A 52 22.51 -15.05 3.17
CA PHE A 52 21.29 -14.64 3.86
C PHE A 52 20.31 -15.80 4.10
N THR A 53 20.53 -16.96 3.48
CA THR A 53 19.63 -18.11 3.62
C THR A 53 19.39 -18.54 5.08
N PRO A 54 20.41 -18.56 5.98
CA PRO A 54 20.22 -18.96 7.38
C PRO A 54 19.35 -18.01 8.20
N ILE A 55 19.27 -16.74 7.79
CA ILE A 55 18.53 -15.69 8.51
C ILE A 55 17.26 -15.24 7.79
N ALA A 56 16.95 -15.88 6.68
CA ALA A 56 15.78 -15.57 5.87
C ALA A 56 14.49 -15.89 6.63
N GLY A 57 13.76 -14.87 7.03
CA GLY A 57 12.49 -15.01 7.71
C GLY A 57 11.36 -15.54 6.82
N LYS A 58 10.39 -16.18 7.45
CA LYS A 58 9.07 -16.48 6.90
C LYS A 58 8.05 -16.10 7.98
N PRO A 59 7.48 -14.90 7.95
CA PRO A 59 6.63 -14.42 9.03
C PRO A 59 5.32 -15.20 9.19
N ASN A 60 4.94 -15.97 8.17
CA ASN A 60 3.73 -16.81 8.17
C ASN A 60 2.45 -15.97 8.40
N ILE A 61 2.38 -14.85 7.70
CA ILE A 61 1.22 -13.94 7.69
C ILE A 61 0.40 -14.22 6.43
N HIS A 62 -0.92 -14.19 6.59
CA HIS A 62 -1.88 -14.31 5.50
C HIS A 62 -2.88 -13.14 5.55
N PHE A 63 -2.97 -12.41 4.45
CA PHE A 63 -3.85 -11.26 4.29
C PHE A 63 -5.17 -11.68 3.67
N ASN A 64 -6.27 -11.17 4.22
CA ASN A 64 -7.63 -11.39 3.72
C ASN A 64 -8.29 -10.03 3.44
N VAL A 65 -9.00 -9.91 2.33
CA VAL A 65 -9.82 -8.73 2.06
C VAL A 65 -11.05 -8.78 2.96
N ALA A 66 -11.15 -7.84 3.90
CA ALA A 66 -12.34 -7.66 4.73
C ALA A 66 -13.40 -6.84 4.01
N GLN A 67 -12.98 -5.73 3.36
CA GLN A 67 -13.87 -4.82 2.66
C GLN A 67 -13.13 -4.05 1.57
N ILE A 68 -13.86 -3.68 0.52
CA ILE A 68 -13.45 -2.70 -0.49
C ILE A 68 -14.46 -1.56 -0.45
N ILE A 69 -14.00 -0.36 -0.10
CA ILE A 69 -14.78 0.86 0.00
C ILE A 69 -14.42 1.73 -1.21
N ARG A 70 -15.42 2.30 -1.88
CA ARG A 70 -15.21 3.14 -3.06
C ARG A 70 -15.77 4.53 -2.80
N VAL A 71 -14.89 5.54 -2.85
CA VAL A 71 -15.20 6.93 -2.50
C VAL A 71 -14.91 7.83 -3.70
N PRO A 72 -15.92 8.32 -4.42
CA PRO A 72 -15.70 9.37 -5.40
C PRO A 72 -15.33 10.67 -4.70
N THR A 73 -14.36 11.40 -5.26
CA THR A 73 -13.87 12.64 -4.67
C THR A 73 -13.60 13.70 -5.73
N THR A 74 -13.46 14.95 -5.30
CA THR A 74 -12.91 16.06 -6.09
C THR A 74 -11.61 16.58 -5.48
N SER A 75 -11.14 15.96 -4.37
CA SER A 75 -9.93 16.37 -3.68
C SER A 75 -8.69 15.78 -4.35
N THR A 76 -7.58 16.51 -4.32
CA THR A 76 -6.27 16.05 -4.78
C THR A 76 -5.41 15.62 -3.60
N PHE A 77 -4.54 14.64 -3.84
CA PHE A 77 -3.66 14.05 -2.84
C PHE A 77 -2.21 14.26 -3.26
N SER A 78 -1.64 15.38 -2.81
CA SER A 78 -0.32 15.83 -3.28
C SER A 78 0.69 15.86 -2.14
N VAL A 79 1.88 15.28 -2.40
CA VAL A 79 3.02 15.43 -1.49
C VAL A 79 3.54 16.85 -1.56
N SER A 80 3.67 17.48 -0.40
CA SER A 80 4.18 18.82 -0.23
C SER A 80 5.54 18.84 0.49
N LEU A 81 6.19 20.00 0.53
CA LEU A 81 7.39 20.20 1.35
C LEU A 81 7.14 20.01 2.85
N THR A 82 5.89 20.08 3.28
CA THR A 82 5.50 20.04 4.69
C THR A 82 4.90 18.71 5.12
N GLY A 83 4.67 17.76 4.19
CA GLY A 83 4.12 16.45 4.59
C GLY A 83 3.53 15.62 3.46
N LEU A 84 3.12 14.44 3.87
CA LEU A 84 2.41 13.45 3.07
C LEU A 84 0.92 13.82 2.94
N PRO A 85 0.21 13.34 1.90
CA PRO A 85 -1.18 13.70 1.66
C PRO A 85 -2.16 12.90 2.54
N ASP A 86 -2.05 13.03 3.87
CA ASP A 86 -2.90 12.30 4.82
C ASP A 86 -4.39 12.69 4.76
N ASN A 87 -4.73 13.76 4.03
CA ASN A 87 -6.12 14.10 3.73
C ASN A 87 -6.88 12.98 2.99
N VAL A 88 -6.18 12.03 2.34
CA VAL A 88 -6.81 10.83 1.76
C VAL A 88 -7.41 9.91 2.83
N LYS A 89 -6.92 10.01 4.06
CA LYS A 89 -7.35 9.21 5.21
C LYS A 89 -8.48 9.84 6.03
N GLU A 90 -9.06 10.94 5.53
CA GLU A 90 -10.07 11.72 6.23
C GLU A 90 -11.29 11.99 5.32
N THR A 91 -12.46 11.50 5.72
CA THR A 91 -13.72 11.73 4.98
C THR A 91 -14.04 13.23 4.87
N ALA A 92 -13.76 14.00 5.94
CA ALA A 92 -14.00 15.46 5.95
C ALA A 92 -13.14 16.21 4.91
N SER A 93 -12.01 15.63 4.49
CA SER A 93 -11.08 16.19 3.51
C SER A 93 -11.27 15.60 2.10
N GLY A 94 -12.33 14.81 1.90
CA GLY A 94 -12.64 14.14 0.63
C GLY A 94 -11.97 12.78 0.44
N GLY A 95 -11.36 12.25 1.49
CA GLY A 95 -10.82 10.90 1.55
C GLY A 95 -11.79 9.90 2.18
N SER A 96 -11.26 8.95 2.95
CA SER A 96 -12.02 7.91 3.62
C SER A 96 -11.39 7.60 4.98
N ASP A 97 -12.19 7.68 6.05
CA ASP A 97 -11.72 7.39 7.40
C ASP A 97 -11.27 5.94 7.55
N ALA A 98 -10.24 5.72 8.37
CA ALA A 98 -9.76 4.39 8.70
C ALA A 98 -10.84 3.55 9.41
N TRP A 99 -10.84 2.25 9.16
CA TRP A 99 -11.44 1.29 10.06
C TRP A 99 -10.52 1.08 11.26
N ASP A 100 -11.06 0.51 12.33
CA ASP A 100 -10.36 0.20 13.57
C ASP A 100 -8.95 -0.40 13.31
N THR A 101 -7.92 0.38 13.59
CA THR A 101 -6.53 0.06 13.30
C THR A 101 -5.95 -1.03 14.20
N GLU A 102 -6.64 -1.39 15.28
CA GLU A 102 -6.27 -2.54 16.12
C GLU A 102 -6.65 -3.89 15.47
N HIS A 103 -7.63 -3.89 14.55
CA HIS A 103 -8.18 -5.10 13.94
C HIS A 103 -7.99 -5.19 12.43
N TYR A 104 -7.72 -4.07 11.76
CA TYR A 104 -7.62 -3.99 10.30
C TYR A 104 -6.36 -3.22 9.87
N VAL A 105 -5.72 -3.72 8.83
CA VAL A 105 -4.77 -2.93 8.05
C VAL A 105 -5.57 -2.13 7.02
N ASN A 106 -5.50 -0.81 7.08
CA ASN A 106 -6.12 0.08 6.13
C ASN A 106 -5.15 0.38 4.99
N ILE A 107 -5.62 0.20 3.74
CA ILE A 107 -4.87 0.52 2.53
C ILE A 107 -5.70 1.49 1.70
N TRP A 108 -5.23 2.72 1.57
CA TRP A 108 -5.84 3.72 0.69
C TRP A 108 -5.21 3.63 -0.70
N VAL A 109 -6.05 3.69 -1.71
CA VAL A 109 -5.68 3.67 -3.11
C VAL A 109 -6.20 4.96 -3.74
N CYS A 110 -5.32 5.79 -4.25
CA CYS A 110 -5.68 7.06 -4.86
C CYS A 110 -4.64 7.46 -5.92
N LYS A 111 -4.89 8.54 -6.63
CA LYS A 111 -3.88 9.19 -7.45
C LYS A 111 -2.98 10.03 -6.55
N LEU A 112 -1.70 9.67 -6.49
CA LEU A 112 -0.69 10.43 -5.76
C LEU A 112 0.00 11.42 -6.70
N GLU A 113 -0.06 12.68 -6.34
CA GLU A 113 0.67 13.73 -7.03
C GLU A 113 1.93 14.11 -6.25
N SER A 114 3.05 14.27 -6.92
CA SER A 114 4.30 14.66 -6.30
C SER A 114 5.11 15.58 -7.22
N PHE A 115 5.55 16.70 -6.67
CA PHE A 115 6.47 17.62 -7.35
C PHE A 115 7.88 17.01 -7.51
N PHE A 116 8.24 16.05 -6.68
CA PHE A 116 9.58 15.46 -6.64
C PHE A 116 9.75 14.26 -7.57
N GLY A 117 8.74 13.91 -8.35
CA GLY A 117 8.74 12.75 -9.24
C GLY A 117 7.61 11.77 -8.93
N ILE A 118 7.75 10.54 -9.42
CA ILE A 118 6.73 9.51 -9.22
C ILE A 118 6.81 8.99 -7.78
N LEU A 119 5.68 9.02 -7.08
CA LEU A 119 5.50 8.36 -5.78
C LEU A 119 4.59 7.15 -5.97
N PHE A 120 5.07 5.97 -5.62
CA PHE A 120 4.31 4.72 -5.74
C PHE A 120 3.40 4.46 -4.56
N GLY A 121 3.79 4.90 -3.37
CA GLY A 121 3.07 4.76 -2.12
C GLY A 121 3.85 5.37 -0.96
N TYR A 122 3.27 5.27 0.23
CA TYR A 122 3.92 5.60 1.50
C TYR A 122 3.20 4.91 2.66
N ALA A 123 3.93 4.69 3.74
CA ALA A 123 3.39 4.27 5.03
C ALA A 123 4.12 4.97 6.18
N TYR A 124 3.52 4.98 7.35
CA TYR A 124 4.19 5.35 8.58
C TYR A 124 4.71 4.09 9.29
N PRO A 125 5.92 4.12 9.87
CA PRO A 125 6.37 3.02 10.71
C PRO A 125 5.51 2.94 11.98
N PRO A 126 5.39 1.76 12.59
CA PRO A 126 4.69 1.60 13.87
C PRO A 126 5.32 2.47 14.97
N ASP A 127 4.49 2.96 15.89
CA ASP A 127 4.96 3.72 17.06
C ASP A 127 5.82 2.84 17.98
N GLY A 128 6.72 3.48 18.74
CA GLY A 128 7.53 2.83 19.75
C GLY A 128 8.72 2.01 19.25
N LEU A 129 9.02 2.00 17.95
CA LEU A 129 10.20 1.32 17.41
C LEU A 129 11.48 2.11 17.67
N SER A 130 12.40 1.56 18.43
CA SER A 130 13.66 2.21 18.84
C SER A 130 14.65 2.45 17.70
N ASN A 131 14.49 1.76 16.57
CA ASN A 131 15.34 1.88 15.39
C ASN A 131 14.84 2.91 14.36
N TRP A 132 13.72 3.57 14.64
CA TRP A 132 13.20 4.66 13.82
C TRP A 132 13.39 6.02 14.52
N PRO A 133 13.63 7.10 13.78
CA PRO A 133 13.71 8.43 14.37
C PRO A 133 12.43 8.82 15.12
N ALA A 134 12.57 9.57 16.19
CA ALA A 134 11.40 10.11 16.91
C ALA A 134 10.54 10.96 15.97
N GLY A 135 9.22 10.77 16.02
CA GLY A 135 8.26 11.46 15.17
C GLY A 135 8.10 10.86 13.76
N SER A 136 8.65 9.67 13.50
CA SER A 136 8.44 8.94 12.24
C SER A 136 7.08 8.23 12.17
N ALA A 137 6.51 7.88 13.33
CA ALA A 137 5.20 7.22 13.39
C ALA A 137 4.07 8.15 12.93
N ALA A 138 2.93 7.56 12.61
CA ALA A 138 1.73 8.33 12.30
C ALA A 138 1.39 9.31 13.42
N PRO A 139 0.94 10.54 13.11
CA PRO A 139 0.55 11.53 14.13
C PRO A 139 -0.59 11.06 15.04
N SER A 140 -1.44 10.15 14.56
CA SER A 140 -2.50 9.50 15.33
C SER A 140 -2.79 8.11 14.76
N PRO A 141 -3.42 7.20 15.56
CA PRO A 141 -3.73 5.84 15.08
C PRO A 141 -4.60 5.79 13.83
N GLU A 142 -5.50 6.76 13.63
CA GLU A 142 -6.37 6.83 12.46
C GLU A 142 -5.60 7.10 11.15
N LEU A 143 -4.37 7.59 11.26
CA LEU A 143 -3.50 7.84 10.12
C LEU A 143 -2.52 6.69 9.83
N GLU A 144 -2.54 5.62 10.64
CA GLU A 144 -1.78 4.40 10.37
C GLU A 144 -2.31 3.66 9.14
N GLY A 145 -1.40 2.94 8.49
CA GLY A 145 -1.70 2.14 7.29
C GLY A 145 -0.95 2.63 6.06
N VAL A 146 -1.29 2.06 4.93
CA VAL A 146 -0.55 2.22 3.67
C VAL A 146 -1.36 3.04 2.68
N VAL A 147 -0.72 3.98 2.00
CA VAL A 147 -1.30 4.70 0.86
C VAL A 147 -0.55 4.29 -0.40
N LEU A 148 -1.28 3.90 -1.44
CA LEU A 148 -0.74 3.47 -2.71
C LEU A 148 -1.27 4.34 -3.86
N ASP A 149 -0.40 4.69 -4.79
CA ASP A 149 -0.86 5.18 -6.08
C ASP A 149 -1.66 4.06 -6.78
N TYR A 150 -2.81 4.41 -7.37
CA TYR A 150 -3.69 3.42 -7.97
C TYR A 150 -3.01 2.55 -9.06
N ARG A 151 -1.97 3.08 -9.73
CA ARG A 151 -1.18 2.38 -10.75
C ARG A 151 -0.20 1.37 -10.17
N SER A 152 0.16 1.51 -8.88
CA SER A 152 1.09 0.61 -8.20
C SER A 152 0.42 -0.63 -7.61
N VAL A 153 -0.91 -0.67 -7.61
CA VAL A 153 -1.71 -1.73 -7.01
C VAL A 153 -1.81 -2.93 -7.93
N GLY A 154 -1.53 -4.10 -7.39
CA GLY A 154 -1.78 -5.39 -8.02
C GLY A 154 -0.87 -5.72 -9.20
N ARG A 155 -0.98 -6.95 -9.64
CA ARG A 155 -0.19 -7.54 -10.74
C ARG A 155 -0.85 -7.35 -12.09
N ASN A 156 -2.18 -7.23 -12.10
CA ASN A 156 -3.00 -7.16 -13.30
C ASN A 156 -3.57 -5.75 -13.54
N ASN A 157 -2.88 -4.73 -13.05
CA ASN A 157 -3.34 -3.35 -13.21
C ASN A 157 -3.22 -2.95 -14.70
N PRO A 158 -4.31 -2.49 -15.33
CA PRO A 158 -4.28 -2.09 -16.73
C PRO A 158 -3.61 -0.73 -16.96
N VAL A 159 -3.41 0.07 -15.91
CA VAL A 159 -2.90 1.44 -16.01
C VAL A 159 -1.42 1.49 -15.63
N PRO A 160 -0.52 1.78 -16.59
CA PRO A 160 0.91 1.90 -16.31
C PRO A 160 1.28 3.27 -15.74
N PHE A 161 2.50 3.37 -15.24
CA PHE A 161 3.17 4.65 -15.05
C PHE A 161 3.82 5.11 -16.34
N ASP A 162 3.86 6.43 -16.56
CA ASP A 162 4.68 7.07 -17.60
C ASP A 162 6.11 7.24 -17.05
N ASP A 163 7.12 6.89 -17.86
CA ASP A 163 8.53 7.01 -17.48
C ASP A 163 9.13 8.40 -17.75
N GLY A 164 8.29 9.35 -18.22
CA GLY A 164 8.69 10.71 -18.56
C GLY A 164 9.46 10.86 -19.89
N SER A 165 9.71 9.75 -20.59
CA SER A 165 10.40 9.73 -21.90
C SER A 165 9.49 9.28 -23.05
N GLY A 166 8.21 9.07 -22.77
CA GLY A 166 7.21 8.55 -23.70
C GLY A 166 7.07 7.02 -23.66
N GLY A 167 7.76 6.35 -22.72
CA GLY A 167 7.58 4.95 -22.40
C GLY A 167 6.70 4.75 -21.18
N THR A 168 6.34 3.48 -20.89
CA THR A 168 5.53 3.12 -19.74
C THR A 168 6.09 1.90 -19.03
N PHE A 169 5.76 1.77 -17.72
CA PHE A 169 6.17 0.62 -16.91
C PHE A 169 5.12 0.26 -15.86
N TYR A 170 5.22 -0.97 -15.32
CA TYR A 170 4.33 -1.52 -14.30
C TYR A 170 5.12 -1.92 -13.05
N ILE A 171 4.53 -1.74 -11.86
CA ILE A 171 5.14 -2.08 -10.56
C ILE A 171 4.82 -3.51 -10.11
N ASN A 172 3.77 -4.11 -10.64
CA ASN A 172 3.34 -5.48 -10.32
C ASN A 172 3.00 -5.72 -8.83
N GLY A 173 2.50 -4.70 -8.14
CA GLY A 173 2.00 -4.80 -6.77
C GLY A 173 3.07 -4.88 -5.67
N ARG A 174 4.35 -4.71 -5.98
CA ARG A 174 5.44 -4.85 -4.97
C ARG A 174 5.58 -3.64 -4.05
N THR A 175 4.96 -2.51 -4.37
CA THR A 175 4.97 -1.33 -3.49
C THR A 175 4.36 -1.64 -2.14
N ALA A 176 3.19 -2.30 -2.08
CA ALA A 176 2.53 -2.62 -0.82
C ALA A 176 3.35 -3.57 0.08
N THR A 177 4.23 -4.39 -0.50
CA THR A 177 5.16 -5.24 0.27
C THR A 177 6.32 -4.44 0.83
N HIS A 178 6.71 -3.35 0.15
CA HIS A 178 7.80 -2.47 0.53
C HIS A 178 7.39 -1.55 1.68
N GLU A 179 6.19 -0.95 1.58
CA GLU A 179 5.62 -0.07 2.61
C GLU A 179 5.17 -0.85 3.86
#